data_20988436c2fa0933a9ea46914f2888e3
#
_entry.id   20988436c2fa0933a9ea46914f2888e3
#
_cell.length_a   1.000
_cell.length_b   1.000
_cell.length_c   1.000
_cell.angle_alpha   90.00
_cell.angle_beta   90.00
_cell.angle_gamma   90.00
#
_symmetry.space_group_name_H-M   'P 1'
#
loop_
_entity.id
_entity.type
_entity.pdbx_description
1 polymer ?
#
loop_
_entity_poly.entity_id
_entity_poly.type
_entity_poly.pdbx_seq_one_letter_code
_entity_poly.pdbx_strand_id
1 'polypeptide(L)'
;LHRLIRRQRQMCIRDRHQNEMVFPIGAPNDAFAKYFIGQSYLAPLSTQQVGIYNVTFEPSCRNNWHIHHAKSGGGQILVCVAGHGYYQEWGKPAQELRPGDVVNIPVGVKHWHGAAPDSWFSHLAVEVPGDETSNEWLEAVDNTVYFKATGKEV
;
A
#
# COMPACT_ATOMS: atom_id res chain seq x y z
N LEU A 1 20.47 -21.72 14.00
CA LEU A 1 20.22 -20.77 15.09
C LEU A 1 19.90 -19.36 14.56
N HIS A 2 20.74 -18.79 13.67
CA HIS A 2 20.51 -17.46 13.10
C HIS A 2 19.22 -17.36 12.30
N ARG A 3 18.78 -18.39 11.57
CA ARG A 3 17.51 -18.42 10.83
C ARG A 3 16.31 -18.41 11.77
N LEU A 4 16.37 -19.13 12.89
CA LEU A 4 15.31 -19.17 13.90
C LEU A 4 15.15 -17.81 14.59
N ILE A 5 16.26 -17.15 14.94
CA ILE A 5 16.25 -15.82 15.60
C ILE A 5 15.67 -14.77 14.64
N ARG A 6 16.05 -14.78 13.36
CA ARG A 6 15.50 -13.87 12.35
C ARG A 6 13.99 -14.08 12.17
N ARG A 7 13.55 -15.34 12.08
CA ARG A 7 12.15 -15.69 11.91
C ARG A 7 11.30 -15.25 13.10
N GLN A 8 11.79 -15.48 14.33
CA GLN A 8 11.15 -15.04 15.56
C GLN A 8 11.06 -13.51 15.62
N ARG A 9 12.13 -12.79 15.24
CA ARG A 9 12.15 -11.33 15.21
C ARG A 9 11.14 -10.78 14.20
N GLN A 10 11.05 -11.36 13.01
CA GLN A 10 10.08 -10.98 11.99
C GLN A 10 8.65 -11.24 12.45
N MET A 11 8.37 -12.35 13.11
CA MET A 11 7.06 -12.66 13.67
C MET A 11 6.68 -11.67 14.77
N CYS A 12 7.61 -11.29 15.66
CA CYS A 12 7.38 -10.30 16.70
C CYS A 12 7.05 -8.92 16.12
N ILE A 13 7.74 -8.52 15.04
CA ILE A 13 7.50 -7.23 14.36
C ILE A 13 6.14 -7.25 13.68
N ARG A 14 5.77 -8.34 13.02
CA ARG A 14 4.46 -8.53 12.40
C ARG A 14 3.35 -8.48 13.46
N ASP A 15 3.50 -9.20 14.57
CA ASP A 15 2.53 -9.24 15.65
C ASP A 15 2.35 -7.86 16.29
N ARG A 16 3.44 -7.12 16.46
CA ARG A 16 3.40 -5.73 16.94
C ARG A 16 2.60 -4.84 16.01
N HIS A 17 2.84 -4.95 14.71
CA HIS A 17 2.08 -4.20 13.71
C HIS A 17 0.60 -4.57 13.75
N GLN A 18 0.26 -5.88 13.82
CA GLN A 18 -1.12 -6.34 13.94
C GLN A 18 -1.80 -5.75 15.19
N ASN A 19 -1.09 -5.66 16.29
CA ASN A 19 -1.63 -5.12 17.54
C ASN A 19 -1.88 -3.61 17.52
N GLU A 20 -1.30 -2.89 16.56
CA GLU A 20 -1.51 -1.45 16.39
C GLU A 20 -2.79 -1.10 15.66
N MET A 21 -3.50 -2.08 15.11
CA MET A 21 -4.74 -1.84 14.37
C MET A 21 -5.80 -2.90 14.66
N VAL A 22 -7.06 -2.54 14.40
CA VAL A 22 -8.22 -3.43 14.60
C VAL A 22 -8.49 -4.33 13.40
N PHE A 23 -7.92 -4.01 12.23
CA PHE A 23 -8.16 -4.77 11.00
C PHE A 23 -7.15 -5.90 10.85
N PRO A 24 -7.55 -7.06 10.28
CA PRO A 24 -6.62 -8.16 10.06
C PRO A 24 -5.61 -7.82 8.96
N ILE A 25 -4.40 -8.35 9.09
CA ILE A 25 -3.39 -8.27 8.02
C ILE A 25 -3.87 -9.07 6.80
N GLY A 26 -4.44 -10.23 7.02
CA GLY A 26 -4.94 -11.07 5.94
C GLY A 26 -3.89 -12.01 5.36
N ALA A 27 -4.21 -12.58 4.21
CA ALA A 27 -3.35 -13.52 3.50
C ALA A 27 -2.34 -12.81 2.60
N PRO A 28 -1.23 -13.47 2.23
CA PRO A 28 -0.32 -12.96 1.20
C PRO A 28 -1.07 -12.54 -0.06
N ASN A 29 -0.72 -11.39 -0.59
CA ASN A 29 -1.39 -10.80 -1.76
C ASN A 29 -0.85 -11.38 -3.07
N ASP A 30 -1.00 -12.70 -3.23
CA ASP A 30 -0.40 -13.44 -4.35
C ASP A 30 -1.01 -13.07 -5.71
N ALA A 31 -2.30 -12.77 -5.75
CA ALA A 31 -3.00 -12.42 -6.99
C ALA A 31 -2.43 -11.17 -7.66
N PHE A 32 -1.92 -10.23 -6.89
CA PHE A 32 -1.36 -8.97 -7.38
C PHE A 32 0.16 -8.87 -7.20
N ALA A 33 0.82 -9.95 -6.79
CA ALA A 33 2.25 -9.94 -6.45
C ALA A 33 3.14 -9.40 -7.57
N LYS A 34 2.80 -9.64 -8.83
CA LYS A 34 3.54 -9.13 -10.00
C LYS A 34 3.55 -7.60 -10.12
N TYR A 35 2.66 -6.91 -9.42
CA TYR A 35 2.56 -5.46 -9.42
C TYR A 35 3.16 -4.81 -8.17
N PHE A 36 3.89 -5.59 -7.38
CA PHE A 36 4.53 -5.14 -6.14
C PHE A 36 6.00 -5.53 -6.12
N ILE A 37 6.82 -4.70 -5.51
CA ILE A 37 8.18 -5.07 -5.07
C ILE A 37 8.08 -5.29 -3.57
N GLY A 38 8.49 -6.48 -3.10
CA GLY A 38 8.36 -6.88 -1.70
C GLY A 38 7.07 -7.62 -1.41
N GLN A 39 6.86 -7.97 -0.14
CA GLN A 39 5.73 -8.76 0.30
C GLN A 39 4.60 -7.87 0.81
N SER A 40 3.41 -8.08 0.28
CA SER A 40 2.19 -7.44 0.75
C SER A 40 1.14 -8.47 1.13
N TYR A 41 0.12 -8.01 1.84
CA TYR A 41 -0.99 -8.82 2.35
C TYR A 41 -2.29 -8.08 2.07
N LEU A 42 -3.35 -8.83 1.87
CA LEU A 42 -4.66 -8.28 1.54
C LEU A 42 -5.74 -8.92 2.41
N ALA A 43 -6.52 -8.09 3.08
CA ALA A 43 -7.69 -8.52 3.83
C ALA A 43 -8.94 -7.81 3.30
N PRO A 44 -9.84 -8.51 2.61
CA PRO A 44 -11.13 -7.92 2.24
C PRO A 44 -11.96 -7.61 3.49
N LEU A 45 -12.45 -6.38 3.59
CA LEU A 45 -13.30 -5.93 4.70
C LEU A 45 -14.75 -5.75 4.25
N SER A 46 -14.94 -5.25 3.05
CA SER A 46 -16.26 -5.10 2.42
C SER A 46 -16.13 -5.41 0.94
N THR A 47 -17.04 -6.26 0.45
CA THR A 47 -17.09 -6.64 -0.98
C THR A 47 -18.46 -6.37 -1.60
N GLN A 48 -19.38 -5.78 -0.81
CA GLN A 48 -20.70 -5.35 -1.26
C GLN A 48 -20.74 -3.84 -1.30
N GLN A 49 -21.70 -3.22 -1.90
CA GLN A 49 -21.87 -1.77 -2.02
C GLN A 49 -20.57 -1.04 -2.39
N VAL A 50 -19.61 -0.97 -1.45
CA VAL A 50 -18.28 -0.35 -1.65
C VAL A 50 -17.22 -1.38 -1.27
N GLY A 51 -16.26 -1.60 -2.16
CA GLY A 51 -15.10 -2.45 -1.88
C GLY A 51 -14.16 -1.73 -0.92
N ILE A 52 -13.83 -2.39 0.20
CA ILE A 52 -12.88 -1.89 1.18
C ILE A 52 -11.93 -3.02 1.54
N TYR A 53 -10.64 -2.75 1.39
CA TYR A 53 -9.59 -3.73 1.66
C TYR A 53 -8.56 -3.14 2.60
N ASN A 54 -8.06 -3.93 3.54
CA ASN A 54 -6.87 -3.57 4.30
C ASN A 54 -5.65 -4.13 3.57
N VAL A 55 -4.80 -3.25 3.08
CA VAL A 55 -3.56 -3.63 2.38
C VAL A 55 -2.40 -3.38 3.32
N THR A 56 -1.61 -4.42 3.58
CA THR A 56 -0.45 -4.35 4.47
C THR A 56 0.83 -4.60 3.69
N PHE A 57 1.82 -3.77 3.92
CA PHE A 57 3.12 -3.79 3.24
C PHE A 57 4.21 -4.04 4.26
N GLU A 58 5.09 -5.03 4.00
CA GLU A 58 6.33 -5.16 4.76
C GLU A 58 7.27 -3.98 4.46
N PRO A 59 8.26 -3.71 5.31
CA PRO A 59 9.20 -2.61 5.05
C PRO A 59 9.76 -2.66 3.63
N SER A 60 9.82 -1.52 2.96
CA SER A 60 10.25 -1.32 1.58
C SER A 60 9.29 -1.84 0.51
N CYS A 61 8.23 -2.54 0.86
CA CYS A 61 7.25 -2.99 -0.12
C CYS A 61 6.46 -1.81 -0.68
N ARG A 62 6.29 -1.79 -2.00
CA ARG A 62 5.50 -0.76 -2.69
C ARG A 62 4.90 -1.37 -3.95
N ASN A 63 3.78 -0.79 -4.38
CA ASN A 63 3.20 -1.20 -5.65
C ASN A 63 3.81 -0.41 -6.82
N ASN A 64 3.53 -0.89 -8.03
CA ASN A 64 3.94 -0.22 -9.26
C ASN A 64 3.18 1.10 -9.43
N TRP A 65 3.72 1.99 -10.25
CA TRP A 65 2.95 3.10 -10.77
C TRP A 65 1.66 2.56 -11.41
N HIS A 66 0.55 3.20 -11.13
CA HIS A 66 -0.74 2.78 -11.68
C HIS A 66 -1.74 3.94 -11.74
N ILE A 67 -2.80 3.73 -12.50
CA ILE A 67 -3.84 4.71 -12.74
C ILE A 67 -5.20 4.02 -12.56
N HIS A 68 -6.11 4.68 -11.83
CA HIS A 68 -7.51 4.27 -11.78
C HIS A 68 -8.29 4.98 -12.87
N HIS A 69 -9.04 4.23 -13.66
CA HIS A 69 -9.87 4.76 -14.75
C HIS A 69 -11.34 4.53 -14.44
N ALA A 70 -12.20 5.44 -14.90
CA ALA A 70 -13.64 5.30 -14.87
C ALA A 70 -14.26 6.22 -15.90
N LYS A 71 -15.42 5.83 -16.42
CA LYS A 71 -16.23 6.69 -17.29
C LYS A 71 -16.85 7.83 -16.49
N SER A 72 -17.30 7.54 -15.26
CA SER A 72 -17.80 8.51 -14.30
C SER A 72 -17.57 7.98 -12.88
N GLY A 73 -17.44 8.85 -11.90
CA GLY A 73 -17.09 8.46 -10.53
C GLY A 73 -15.70 7.80 -10.48
N GLY A 74 -15.53 6.80 -9.64
CA GLY A 74 -14.29 6.03 -9.54
C GLY A 74 -13.21 6.72 -8.72
N GLY A 75 -12.00 6.18 -8.81
CA GLY A 75 -10.88 6.58 -7.98
C GLY A 75 -10.76 5.73 -6.72
N GLN A 76 -9.87 6.12 -5.84
CA GLN A 76 -9.59 5.37 -4.62
C GLN A 76 -9.32 6.33 -3.47
N ILE A 77 -9.73 5.94 -2.27
CA ILE A 77 -9.38 6.67 -1.05
C ILE A 77 -8.51 5.75 -0.20
N LEU A 78 -7.37 6.26 0.25
CA LEU A 78 -6.50 5.56 1.19
C LEU A 78 -6.68 6.15 2.58
N VAL A 79 -6.80 5.27 3.57
CA VAL A 79 -6.82 5.66 4.98
C VAL A 79 -5.71 4.91 5.69
N CYS A 80 -4.67 5.60 6.15
CA CYS A 80 -3.59 4.96 6.89
C CYS A 80 -4.11 4.54 8.27
N VAL A 81 -3.93 3.27 8.61
CA VAL A 81 -4.43 2.70 9.88
C VAL A 81 -3.32 2.20 10.79
N ALA A 82 -2.12 1.95 10.28
CA ALA A 82 -0.99 1.53 11.11
C ALA A 82 0.34 1.74 10.37
N GLY A 83 1.39 1.94 11.13
CA GLY A 83 2.76 2.05 10.62
C GLY A 83 3.03 3.36 9.90
N HIS A 84 3.98 3.30 8.97
CA HIS A 84 4.47 4.48 8.25
C HIS A 84 4.67 4.13 6.78
N GLY A 85 4.12 4.92 5.89
CA GLY A 85 4.21 4.71 4.46
C GLY A 85 4.28 6.00 3.67
N TYR A 86 4.15 5.85 2.35
CA TYR A 86 4.25 6.95 1.40
C TYR A 86 3.22 6.80 0.28
N TYR A 87 2.83 7.95 -0.25
CA TYR A 87 2.05 8.10 -1.47
C TYR A 87 2.73 9.13 -2.36
N GLN A 88 2.85 8.85 -3.65
CA GLN A 88 3.44 9.80 -4.60
C GLN A 88 2.66 9.85 -5.90
N GLU A 89 2.29 11.05 -6.32
CA GLU A 89 1.83 11.31 -7.67
C GLU A 89 3.02 11.54 -8.61
N TRP A 90 2.88 11.10 -9.84
CA TRP A 90 3.89 11.31 -10.88
C TRP A 90 4.22 12.80 -11.00
N GLY A 91 5.52 13.13 -10.94
CA GLY A 91 6.01 14.49 -11.07
C GLY A 91 5.90 15.36 -9.81
N LYS A 92 5.47 14.78 -8.68
CA LYS A 92 5.33 15.51 -7.41
C LYS A 92 6.18 14.87 -6.33
N PRO A 93 6.51 15.61 -5.25
CA PRO A 93 7.16 15.01 -4.08
C PRO A 93 6.26 13.95 -3.43
N ALA A 94 6.90 12.94 -2.83
CA ALA A 94 6.18 11.93 -2.07
C ALA A 94 5.61 12.53 -0.77
N GLN A 95 4.42 12.06 -0.40
CA GLN A 95 3.73 12.43 0.82
C GLN A 95 3.87 11.31 1.84
N GLU A 96 4.35 11.63 3.04
CA GLU A 96 4.36 10.68 4.15
C GLU A 96 2.94 10.39 4.63
N LEU A 97 2.70 9.14 5.00
CA LEU A 97 1.42 8.68 5.54
C LEU A 97 1.62 8.06 6.91
N ARG A 98 0.89 8.57 7.88
CA ARG A 98 0.85 8.08 9.26
C ARG A 98 -0.59 7.76 9.64
N PRO A 99 -0.83 6.95 10.69
CA PRO A 99 -2.18 6.60 11.10
C PRO A 99 -3.09 7.82 11.25
N GLY A 100 -4.25 7.77 10.59
CA GLY A 100 -5.21 8.87 10.53
C GLY A 100 -5.14 9.71 9.25
N ASP A 101 -4.07 9.58 8.46
CA ASP A 101 -3.96 10.31 7.20
C ASP A 101 -4.86 9.70 6.13
N VAL A 102 -5.48 10.56 5.35
CA VAL A 102 -6.40 10.19 4.27
C VAL A 102 -5.91 10.81 2.96
N VAL A 103 -5.86 10.00 1.91
CA VAL A 103 -5.51 10.44 0.57
C VAL A 103 -6.66 10.17 -0.37
N ASN A 104 -7.12 11.19 -1.08
CA ASN A 104 -8.10 11.06 -2.14
C ASN A 104 -7.38 10.97 -3.48
N ILE A 105 -7.54 9.86 -4.18
CA ILE A 105 -6.88 9.60 -5.45
C ILE A 105 -7.94 9.65 -6.56
N PRO A 106 -8.00 10.73 -7.35
CA PRO A 106 -8.94 10.82 -8.46
C PRO A 106 -8.58 9.85 -9.59
N VAL A 107 -9.54 9.59 -10.46
CA VAL A 107 -9.25 8.88 -11.73
C VAL A 107 -8.24 9.65 -12.56
N GLY A 108 -7.42 8.95 -13.33
CA GLY A 108 -6.45 9.53 -14.25
C GLY A 108 -5.12 9.93 -13.61
N VAL A 109 -4.97 9.81 -12.29
CA VAL A 109 -3.72 10.17 -11.60
C VAL A 109 -2.77 8.98 -11.55
N LYS A 110 -1.60 9.14 -12.14
CA LYS A 110 -0.51 8.16 -12.06
C LYS A 110 0.17 8.28 -10.69
N HIS A 111 0.17 7.19 -9.93
CA HIS A 111 0.65 7.22 -8.54
C HIS A 111 1.15 5.85 -8.10
N TRP A 112 1.81 5.81 -6.96
CA TRP A 112 2.13 4.60 -6.21
C TRP A 112 1.99 4.86 -4.71
N HIS A 113 1.89 3.79 -3.93
CA HIS A 113 1.96 3.85 -2.47
C HIS A 113 2.66 2.60 -1.93
N GLY A 114 3.16 2.72 -0.71
CA GLY A 114 3.91 1.63 -0.08
C GLY A 114 4.48 2.00 1.26
N ALA A 115 5.16 1.03 1.87
CA ALA A 115 5.76 1.16 3.18
C ALA A 115 7.03 2.02 3.14
N ALA A 116 7.34 2.63 4.29
CA ALA A 116 8.65 3.23 4.52
C ALA A 116 9.73 2.14 4.54
N PRO A 117 11.00 2.51 4.31
CA PRO A 117 12.09 1.52 4.28
C PRO A 117 12.26 0.74 5.59
N ASP A 118 11.87 1.30 6.71
CA ASP A 118 12.09 0.77 8.06
C ASP A 118 10.80 0.49 8.84
N SER A 119 9.65 0.48 8.19
CA SER A 119 8.37 0.28 8.86
C SER A 119 7.42 -0.57 8.06
N TRP A 120 6.64 -1.39 8.74
CA TRP A 120 5.40 -1.95 8.19
C TRP A 120 4.41 -0.80 7.97
N PHE A 121 3.49 -0.99 7.06
CA PHE A 121 2.49 -0.01 6.71
C PHE A 121 1.19 -0.69 6.33
N SER A 122 0.08 -0.23 6.89
CA SER A 122 -1.26 -0.68 6.49
C SER A 122 -2.15 0.50 6.18
N HIS A 123 -2.89 0.40 5.09
CA HIS A 123 -3.92 1.37 4.75
C HIS A 123 -5.19 0.65 4.30
N LEU A 124 -6.32 1.26 4.57
CA LEU A 124 -7.56 0.87 3.91
C LEU A 124 -7.52 1.43 2.48
N ALA A 125 -7.90 0.59 1.53
CA ALA A 125 -8.16 0.99 0.16
C ALA A 125 -9.67 0.97 -0.03
N VAL A 126 -10.26 2.14 -0.21
CA VAL A 126 -11.70 2.30 -0.45
C VAL A 126 -11.89 2.54 -1.94
N GLU A 127 -12.55 1.59 -2.60
CA GLU A 127 -12.85 1.69 -4.04
C GLU A 127 -14.04 2.60 -4.22
N VAL A 128 -13.83 3.80 -4.78
CA VAL A 128 -14.94 4.72 -5.03
C VAL A 128 -15.80 4.15 -6.16
N PRO A 129 -17.11 3.99 -5.96
CA PRO A 129 -17.98 3.47 -7.00
C PRO A 129 -17.99 4.33 -8.25
N GLY A 130 -18.04 3.70 -9.42
CA GLY A 130 -18.08 4.40 -10.70
C GLY A 130 -18.50 3.48 -11.82
N ASP A 131 -18.68 4.08 -13.00
CA ASP A 131 -19.05 3.38 -14.23
C ASP A 131 -17.80 2.98 -15.01
N GLU A 132 -17.75 1.74 -15.49
CA GLU A 132 -16.66 1.19 -16.31
C GLU A 132 -15.30 1.44 -15.65
N THR A 133 -15.18 1.05 -14.39
CA THR A 133 -13.95 1.19 -13.63
C THR A 133 -12.91 0.16 -14.05
N SER A 134 -11.64 0.58 -14.10
CA SER A 134 -10.50 -0.30 -14.36
C SER A 134 -9.23 0.25 -13.74
N ASN A 135 -8.24 -0.61 -13.59
CA ASN A 135 -6.92 -0.23 -13.12
C ASN A 135 -5.89 -0.49 -14.22
N GLU A 136 -5.03 0.47 -14.44
CA GLU A 136 -3.91 0.34 -15.37
C GLU A 136 -2.61 0.24 -14.59
N TRP A 137 -1.95 -0.92 -14.67
CA TRP A 137 -0.66 -1.15 -14.02
C TRP A 137 0.47 -0.77 -14.98
N LEU A 138 1.41 0.04 -14.47
CA LEU A 138 2.52 0.58 -15.24
C LEU A 138 3.85 0.07 -14.67
N GLU A 139 4.93 0.81 -14.89
CA GLU A 139 6.27 0.41 -14.48
C GLU A 139 6.43 0.29 -12.96
N ALA A 140 7.37 -0.55 -12.55
CA ALA A 140 7.75 -0.68 -11.16
C ALA A 140 8.40 0.61 -10.64
N VAL A 141 8.22 0.86 -9.35
CA VAL A 141 8.94 1.92 -8.64
C VAL A 141 10.29 1.34 -8.22
N ASP A 142 11.33 1.58 -9.04
CA ASP A 142 12.65 1.03 -8.78
C ASP A 142 13.30 1.63 -7.52
N ASN A 143 14.41 1.05 -7.09
CA ASN A 143 15.07 1.50 -5.86
C ASN A 143 15.52 2.96 -5.92
N THR A 144 15.97 3.43 -7.09
CA THR A 144 16.40 4.83 -7.26
C THR A 144 15.25 5.79 -6.98
N VAL A 145 14.10 5.56 -7.61
CA VAL A 145 12.89 6.37 -7.42
C VAL A 145 12.40 6.25 -5.98
N TYR A 146 12.34 5.03 -5.46
CA TYR A 146 11.82 4.75 -4.13
C TYR A 146 12.64 5.41 -3.03
N PHE A 147 13.97 5.25 -3.05
CA PHE A 147 14.83 5.83 -2.01
C PHE A 147 14.89 7.35 -2.10
N LYS A 148 14.83 7.92 -3.30
CA LYS A 148 14.69 9.38 -3.46
C LYS A 148 13.38 9.88 -2.85
N ALA A 149 12.27 9.18 -3.11
CA ALA A 149 10.95 9.55 -2.60
C ALA A 149 10.86 9.47 -1.08
N THR A 150 11.51 8.49 -0.47
CA THR A 150 11.45 8.25 0.98
C THR A 150 12.58 8.95 1.75
N GLY A 151 13.47 9.67 1.07
CA GLY A 151 14.56 10.40 1.70
C GLY A 151 15.69 9.52 2.24
N LYS A 152 15.72 8.24 1.88
CA LYS A 152 16.79 7.33 2.31
C LYS A 152 17.90 7.33 1.27
N GLU A 153 19.12 7.64 1.69
CA GLU A 153 20.29 7.54 0.83
C GLU A 153 20.59 6.07 0.50
N VAL A 154 20.96 5.84 -0.74
CA VAL A 154 21.35 4.50 -1.22
C VAL A 154 22.79 4.22 -0.81
#